data_54b0edf7035918025405dbbc780bc081
#
_entry.id   54b0edf7035918025405dbbc780bc081
#
_cell.length_a   1.000
_cell.length_b   1.000
_cell.length_c   1.000
_cell.angle_alpha   90.00
_cell.angle_beta   90.00
_cell.angle_gamma   90.00
#
_symmetry.space_group_name_H-M   'P 1'
#
loop_
_entity.id
_entity.type
_entity.pdbx_description
1 polymer ?
#
loop_
_entity_poly.entity_id
_entity_poly.type
_entity_poly.pdbx_seq_one_letter_code
_entity_poly.pdbx_strand_id
1 'polypeptide(L)'
;MNFPLFIARKIYHDKGDRHMVSRPAIRIATLGVAIGLAVMIVSVCVVLGFKHTIRDKVVGFGSHITVGEFMTVKATDQNPIVMNDSMMSVLSHAWGVKHVQRYAMKQGILKTDQDFLGVMFKGIAQEYDTTFIHENLIEGNIPHFNDESSKQMIVISKMIADQMKLHVGDRVFAYFLRDNDVRARRYTVAGIYQTNLTMFDKMTCLTDLYSTVKLNGWEPDQVSGAEITVDDFGKLDDVEDVLVQKVNRTTDRFGQTYVAQKIQDSYPQIFSWLDLLDLNVWIILALMVCVAGFTMISGLLIIILERTNMIGVLKALGAKNKTVRHTFLWFAVFIIGKGLLIGNILGIGIALVQRFTGIIKLDPSTYYVSTVPVEINIPLIIILNIATLLISVFVLIAPSYLISHIHPAKSMRYE
;
A
#
# COMPACT_ATOMS: atom_id res chain seq x y z
N MET A 1 7.76 17.40 44.53
CA MET A 1 6.64 16.46 44.24
C MET A 1 5.52 17.26 43.60
N ASN A 2 5.07 16.90 42.39
CA ASN A 2 3.99 17.63 41.71
C ASN A 2 2.66 17.26 42.38
N PHE A 3 2.13 18.14 43.24
CA PHE A 3 0.89 17.91 44.02
C PHE A 3 -0.30 17.44 43.17
N PRO A 4 -0.60 18.04 41.99
CA PRO A 4 -1.64 17.55 41.11
C PRO A 4 -1.47 16.09 40.66
N LEU A 5 -0.24 15.69 40.32
CA LEU A 5 0.08 14.33 39.92
C LEU A 5 -0.11 13.32 41.07
N PHE A 6 0.30 13.68 42.27
CA PHE A 6 0.14 12.85 43.47
C PHE A 6 -1.35 12.55 43.76
N ILE A 7 -2.17 13.59 43.73
CA ILE A 7 -3.63 13.43 43.94
C ILE A 7 -4.25 12.63 42.83
N ALA A 8 -3.91 12.89 41.55
CA ALA A 8 -4.43 12.15 40.40
C ALA A 8 -4.12 10.65 40.53
N ARG A 9 -2.90 10.29 40.91
CA ARG A 9 -2.48 8.89 41.14
C ARG A 9 -3.26 8.23 42.28
N LYS A 10 -3.51 8.99 43.38
CA LYS A 10 -4.29 8.48 44.51
C LYS A 10 -5.75 8.22 44.13
N ILE A 11 -6.37 9.17 43.39
CA ILE A 11 -7.73 9.00 42.86
C ILE A 11 -7.85 7.80 41.93
N TYR A 12 -6.84 7.58 41.06
CA TYR A 12 -6.82 6.49 40.13
C TYR A 12 -6.73 5.10 40.81
N HIS A 13 -5.99 5.00 41.93
CA HIS A 13 -5.80 3.75 42.69
C HIS A 13 -6.81 3.59 43.84
N ASP A 14 -7.68 4.56 44.06
CA ASP A 14 -8.70 4.50 45.10
C ASP A 14 -9.65 3.31 44.86
N LYS A 15 -9.64 2.34 45.79
CA LYS A 15 -10.49 1.18 45.80
C LYS A 15 -11.88 1.44 46.41
N GLY A 16 -12.27 2.70 46.64
CA GLY A 16 -13.51 3.12 47.29
C GLY A 16 -14.76 2.29 46.99
N ASP A 17 -15.85 2.49 47.70
CA ASP A 17 -17.06 1.65 47.73
C ASP A 17 -17.56 1.16 46.37
N ARG A 18 -18.05 -0.10 46.33
CA ARG A 18 -18.51 -0.81 45.15
C ARG A 18 -19.68 -0.14 44.39
N HIS A 19 -20.31 0.87 44.98
CA HIS A 19 -21.49 1.57 44.44
C HIS A 19 -21.16 2.88 43.68
N MET A 20 -19.87 3.25 43.49
CA MET A 20 -19.52 4.47 42.76
C MET A 20 -19.71 4.32 41.23
N VAL A 21 -20.43 5.24 40.62
CA VAL A 21 -20.70 5.34 39.17
C VAL A 21 -19.43 5.59 38.35
N SER A 22 -18.37 6.14 38.97
CA SER A 22 -17.10 6.46 38.31
C SER A 22 -16.38 5.27 37.69
N ARG A 23 -16.49 4.08 38.29
CA ARG A 23 -15.80 2.87 37.75
C ARG A 23 -16.31 2.42 36.37
N PRO A 24 -17.65 2.30 36.16
CA PRO A 24 -18.18 2.06 34.81
C PRO A 24 -17.78 3.16 33.82
N ALA A 25 -17.85 4.44 34.24
CA ALA A 25 -17.46 5.56 33.38
C ALA A 25 -15.97 5.51 32.96
N ILE A 26 -15.05 5.21 33.90
CA ILE A 26 -13.63 5.01 33.61
C ILE A 26 -13.41 3.84 32.64
N ARG A 27 -14.13 2.72 32.84
CA ARG A 27 -14.03 1.56 31.94
C ARG A 27 -14.51 1.90 30.53
N ILE A 28 -15.65 2.58 30.42
CA ILE A 28 -16.21 2.99 29.12
C ILE A 28 -15.24 3.96 28.42
N ALA A 29 -14.71 4.95 29.14
CA ALA A 29 -13.74 5.89 28.58
C ALA A 29 -12.44 5.17 28.12
N THR A 30 -11.91 4.24 28.96
CA THR A 30 -10.72 3.46 28.60
C THR A 30 -10.97 2.57 27.38
N LEU A 31 -12.13 1.90 27.32
CA LEU A 31 -12.52 1.05 26.19
C LEU A 31 -12.73 1.88 24.91
N GLY A 32 -13.34 3.06 25.01
CA GLY A 32 -13.52 3.94 23.86
C GLY A 32 -12.19 4.36 23.23
N VAL A 33 -11.21 4.75 24.05
CA VAL A 33 -9.85 5.05 23.57
C VAL A 33 -9.17 3.80 23.01
N ALA A 34 -9.29 2.66 23.69
CA ALA A 34 -8.67 1.41 23.26
C ALA A 34 -9.21 0.92 21.91
N ILE A 35 -10.53 0.91 21.74
CA ILE A 35 -11.17 0.52 20.47
C ILE A 35 -10.82 1.52 19.37
N GLY A 36 -10.90 2.83 19.68
CA GLY A 36 -10.54 3.86 18.72
C GLY A 36 -9.11 3.70 18.18
N LEU A 37 -8.14 3.52 19.09
CA LEU A 37 -6.75 3.29 18.69
C LEU A 37 -6.58 1.97 17.94
N ALA A 38 -7.20 0.88 18.39
CA ALA A 38 -7.11 -0.42 17.72
C ALA A 38 -7.62 -0.33 16.27
N VAL A 39 -8.76 0.32 16.04
CA VAL A 39 -9.30 0.54 14.69
C VAL A 39 -8.36 1.41 13.85
N MET A 40 -7.79 2.48 14.42
CA MET A 40 -6.82 3.32 13.71
C MET A 40 -5.57 2.52 13.30
N ILE A 41 -5.01 1.71 14.19
CA ILE A 41 -3.84 0.86 13.89
C ILE A 41 -4.18 -0.14 12.78
N VAL A 42 -5.29 -0.86 12.90
CA VAL A 42 -5.69 -1.87 11.89
C VAL A 42 -5.92 -1.21 10.54
N SER A 43 -6.64 -0.09 10.49
CA SER A 43 -6.91 0.63 9.23
C SER A 43 -5.62 1.08 8.53
N VAL A 44 -4.69 1.66 9.28
CA VAL A 44 -3.40 2.09 8.72
C VAL A 44 -2.56 0.90 8.26
N CYS A 45 -2.46 -0.17 9.07
CA CYS A 45 -1.71 -1.37 8.69
C CYS A 45 -2.27 -2.05 7.45
N VAL A 46 -3.59 -2.10 7.29
CA VAL A 46 -4.26 -2.67 6.11
C VAL A 46 -4.00 -1.81 4.88
N VAL A 47 -4.19 -0.49 4.96
CA VAL A 47 -4.01 0.37 3.79
C VAL A 47 -2.55 0.42 3.33
N LEU A 48 -1.59 0.50 4.26
CA LEU A 48 -0.17 0.38 3.90
C LEU A 48 0.14 -0.96 3.23
N GLY A 49 -0.38 -2.05 3.79
CA GLY A 49 -0.22 -3.38 3.21
C GLY A 49 -0.78 -3.47 1.78
N PHE A 50 -1.98 -2.92 1.55
CA PHE A 50 -2.57 -2.85 0.20
C PHE A 50 -1.72 -2.02 -0.76
N LYS A 51 -1.34 -0.80 -0.35
CA LYS A 51 -0.55 0.11 -1.21
C LYS A 51 0.76 -0.51 -1.63
N HIS A 52 1.52 -1.05 -0.68
CA HIS A 52 2.81 -1.65 -0.98
C HIS A 52 2.65 -2.93 -1.81
N THR A 53 1.75 -3.85 -1.42
CA THR A 53 1.57 -5.11 -2.14
C THR A 53 1.13 -4.89 -3.59
N ILE A 54 0.17 -4.00 -3.84
CA ILE A 54 -0.34 -3.76 -5.20
C ILE A 54 0.68 -2.99 -6.02
N ARG A 55 1.29 -1.95 -5.44
CA ARG A 55 2.37 -1.21 -6.09
C ARG A 55 3.50 -2.16 -6.51
N ASP A 56 4.00 -2.99 -5.59
CA ASP A 56 5.13 -3.88 -5.85
C ASP A 56 4.79 -4.93 -6.92
N LYS A 57 3.53 -5.39 -6.98
CA LYS A 57 3.06 -6.25 -8.07
C LYS A 57 3.02 -5.53 -9.42
N VAL A 58 2.46 -4.31 -9.47
CA VAL A 58 2.37 -3.55 -10.73
C VAL A 58 3.76 -3.18 -11.23
N VAL A 59 4.65 -2.77 -10.33
CA VAL A 59 6.06 -2.47 -10.63
C VAL A 59 6.82 -3.74 -11.05
N GLY A 60 6.61 -4.85 -10.35
CA GLY A 60 7.28 -6.14 -10.66
C GLY A 60 6.96 -6.65 -12.06
N PHE A 61 5.80 -6.29 -12.61
CA PHE A 61 5.41 -6.65 -13.98
C PHE A 61 5.75 -5.57 -15.02
N GLY A 62 5.59 -4.27 -14.66
CA GLY A 62 5.71 -3.13 -15.58
C GLY A 62 6.89 -2.20 -15.32
N SER A 63 7.75 -2.52 -14.32
CA SER A 63 8.86 -1.67 -13.86
C SER A 63 8.44 -0.31 -13.30
N HIS A 64 9.37 0.52 -12.84
CA HIS A 64 9.09 1.83 -12.24
C HIS A 64 8.92 2.94 -13.28
N ILE A 65 9.80 2.96 -14.28
CA ILE A 65 9.80 3.92 -15.39
C ILE A 65 10.00 3.15 -16.68
N THR A 66 9.28 3.53 -17.73
CA THR A 66 9.43 2.98 -19.07
C THR A 66 9.94 4.08 -19.99
N VAL A 67 10.96 3.78 -20.77
CA VAL A 67 11.43 4.64 -21.86
C VAL A 67 11.06 3.99 -23.17
N GLY A 68 10.23 4.66 -23.96
CA GLY A 68 9.72 4.16 -25.22
C GLY A 68 9.58 5.26 -26.27
N GLU A 69 8.87 4.97 -27.35
CA GLU A 69 8.56 5.94 -28.40
C GLU A 69 7.31 6.76 -28.02
N PHE A 70 7.33 8.06 -28.26
CA PHE A 70 6.29 9.01 -27.82
C PHE A 70 4.88 8.69 -28.33
N MET A 71 4.75 8.26 -29.57
CA MET A 71 3.43 7.93 -30.16
C MET A 71 2.89 6.59 -29.70
N THR A 72 3.77 5.64 -29.38
CA THR A 72 3.41 4.26 -28.94
C THR A 72 2.78 4.23 -27.55
N VAL A 73 3.11 5.17 -26.68
CA VAL A 73 2.52 5.30 -25.35
C VAL A 73 0.99 5.39 -25.38
N LYS A 74 0.40 5.79 -26.51
CA LYS A 74 -1.05 5.97 -26.69
C LYS A 74 -1.67 5.11 -27.80
N ALA A 75 -0.88 4.31 -28.50
CA ALA A 75 -1.33 3.58 -29.69
C ALA A 75 -1.32 2.07 -29.51
N THR A 76 -2.22 1.37 -30.22
CA THR A 76 -2.30 -0.08 -30.28
C THR A 76 -1.13 -0.68 -31.10
N ASP A 77 -0.64 0.06 -32.09
CA ASP A 77 0.52 -0.33 -32.90
C ASP A 77 1.78 0.27 -32.30
N GLN A 78 2.75 -0.56 -31.98
CA GLN A 78 4.00 -0.15 -31.36
C GLN A 78 5.03 0.23 -32.41
N ASN A 79 5.47 1.48 -32.40
CA ASN A 79 6.61 1.91 -33.15
C ASN A 79 7.90 1.49 -32.40
N PRO A 80 8.88 0.94 -33.11
CA PRO A 80 10.14 0.58 -32.49
C PRO A 80 10.97 1.82 -32.13
N ILE A 81 11.80 1.66 -31.11
CA ILE A 81 12.82 2.65 -30.76
C ILE A 81 14.19 1.99 -30.63
N VAL A 82 15.25 2.72 -30.98
CA VAL A 82 16.62 2.18 -30.90
C VAL A 82 17.12 2.19 -29.46
N MET A 83 17.35 1.00 -28.92
CA MET A 83 17.95 0.81 -27.57
C MET A 83 19.28 0.08 -27.69
N ASN A 84 20.26 0.73 -28.30
CA ASN A 84 21.62 0.22 -28.40
C ASN A 84 22.35 0.29 -27.04
N ASP A 85 23.53 -0.33 -26.95
CA ASP A 85 24.30 -0.36 -25.71
C ASP A 85 24.72 1.04 -25.21
N SER A 86 24.87 2.01 -26.12
CA SER A 86 25.13 3.40 -25.76
C SER A 86 23.95 4.02 -25.02
N MET A 87 22.72 3.86 -25.54
CA MET A 87 21.52 4.34 -24.86
C MET A 87 21.27 3.62 -23.53
N MET A 88 21.45 2.30 -23.50
CA MET A 88 21.36 1.51 -22.26
C MET A 88 22.38 2.00 -21.22
N SER A 89 23.59 2.37 -21.63
CA SER A 89 24.59 2.95 -20.74
C SER A 89 24.17 4.33 -20.22
N VAL A 90 23.60 5.19 -21.05
CA VAL A 90 23.09 6.50 -20.62
C VAL A 90 21.97 6.35 -19.58
N LEU A 91 21.08 5.40 -19.77
CA LEU A 91 19.98 5.13 -18.85
C LEU A 91 20.47 4.52 -17.52
N SER A 92 21.38 3.52 -17.59
CA SER A 92 21.89 2.83 -16.41
C SER A 92 22.75 3.70 -15.49
N HIS A 93 23.44 4.70 -16.05
CA HIS A 93 24.23 5.67 -15.28
C HIS A 93 23.40 6.92 -14.86
N ALA A 94 22.10 6.93 -15.05
CA ALA A 94 21.27 7.99 -14.52
C ALA A 94 21.12 7.86 -13.00
N TRP A 95 21.06 9.01 -12.32
CA TRP A 95 20.94 9.04 -10.87
C TRP A 95 19.66 8.32 -10.40
N GLY A 96 19.79 7.46 -9.38
CA GLY A 96 18.67 6.73 -8.78
C GLY A 96 18.19 5.50 -9.58
N VAL A 97 18.82 5.19 -10.70
CA VAL A 97 18.53 4.00 -11.51
C VAL A 97 19.28 2.80 -10.94
N LYS A 98 18.56 1.72 -10.63
CA LYS A 98 19.10 0.45 -10.13
C LYS A 98 19.39 -0.54 -11.26
N HIS A 99 18.44 -0.67 -12.19
CA HIS A 99 18.54 -1.65 -13.28
C HIS A 99 17.77 -1.15 -14.51
N VAL A 100 18.27 -1.49 -15.70
CA VAL A 100 17.66 -1.17 -16.99
C VAL A 100 17.60 -2.44 -17.82
N GLN A 101 16.45 -2.71 -18.45
CA GLN A 101 16.22 -3.91 -19.24
C GLN A 101 15.38 -3.59 -20.48
N ARG A 102 15.71 -4.20 -21.62
CA ARG A 102 14.97 -4.06 -22.88
C ARG A 102 13.78 -4.99 -22.92
N TYR A 103 12.73 -4.55 -23.61
CA TYR A 103 11.58 -5.41 -23.91
C TYR A 103 11.01 -5.10 -25.29
N ALA A 104 10.37 -6.10 -25.90
CA ALA A 104 9.61 -5.92 -27.12
C ALA A 104 8.22 -6.53 -26.96
N MET A 105 7.23 -5.84 -27.46
CA MET A 105 5.84 -6.31 -27.43
C MET A 105 5.36 -6.68 -28.83
N LYS A 106 4.55 -7.74 -28.93
CA LYS A 106 3.86 -8.13 -30.16
C LYS A 106 2.50 -8.69 -29.85
N GLN A 107 1.48 -8.16 -30.48
CA GLN A 107 0.14 -8.75 -30.41
C GLN A 107 0.10 -10.03 -31.27
N GLY A 108 -0.60 -11.04 -30.76
CA GLY A 108 -0.81 -12.29 -31.46
C GLY A 108 -2.02 -13.03 -30.93
N ILE A 109 -2.37 -14.10 -31.61
CA ILE A 109 -3.49 -14.96 -31.25
C ILE A 109 -2.94 -16.36 -30.95
N LEU A 110 -3.07 -16.81 -29.70
CA LEU A 110 -2.87 -18.20 -29.33
C LEU A 110 -4.04 -19.03 -29.86
N LYS A 111 -3.76 -20.18 -30.43
CA LYS A 111 -4.77 -21.11 -30.95
C LYS A 111 -4.45 -22.52 -30.53
N THR A 112 -5.44 -23.17 -29.93
CA THR A 112 -5.52 -24.63 -29.72
C THR A 112 -6.55 -25.24 -30.64
N ASP A 113 -6.73 -26.53 -30.59
CA ASP A 113 -7.76 -27.23 -31.38
C ASP A 113 -9.19 -26.83 -30.95
N GLN A 114 -9.37 -26.31 -29.75
CA GLN A 114 -10.68 -26.03 -29.17
C GLN A 114 -11.01 -24.53 -29.05
N ASP A 115 -10.00 -23.66 -28.93
CA ASP A 115 -10.20 -22.23 -28.61
C ASP A 115 -9.11 -21.34 -29.20
N PHE A 116 -9.37 -20.03 -29.22
CA PHE A 116 -8.41 -19.02 -29.63
C PHE A 116 -8.48 -17.82 -28.66
N LEU A 117 -7.32 -17.23 -28.39
CA LEU A 117 -7.19 -16.10 -27.45
C LEU A 117 -6.21 -15.05 -27.97
N GLY A 118 -6.65 -13.79 -28.03
CA GLY A 118 -5.77 -12.66 -28.31
C GLY A 118 -4.86 -12.39 -27.09
N VAL A 119 -3.55 -12.37 -27.33
CA VAL A 119 -2.55 -12.16 -26.28
C VAL A 119 -1.47 -11.18 -26.71
N MET A 120 -0.79 -10.60 -25.74
CA MET A 120 0.40 -9.78 -25.91
C MET A 120 1.63 -10.60 -25.56
N PHE A 121 2.52 -10.80 -26.52
CA PHE A 121 3.81 -11.42 -26.31
C PHE A 121 4.80 -10.35 -25.86
N LYS A 122 5.32 -10.47 -24.64
CA LYS A 122 6.40 -9.63 -24.10
C LYS A 122 7.70 -10.41 -24.27
N GLY A 123 8.51 -10.00 -25.22
CA GLY A 123 9.85 -10.51 -25.44
C GLY A 123 10.82 -9.91 -24.41
N ILE A 124 11.53 -10.78 -23.72
CA ILE A 124 12.51 -10.44 -22.69
C ILE A 124 13.85 -11.10 -23.01
N ALA A 125 14.95 -10.48 -22.57
CA ALA A 125 16.31 -10.97 -22.80
C ALA A 125 16.97 -11.43 -21.48
N GLN A 126 18.23 -11.79 -21.54
CA GLN A 126 18.98 -12.28 -20.39
C GLN A 126 19.15 -11.21 -19.28
N GLU A 127 19.21 -9.93 -19.66
CA GLU A 127 19.26 -8.82 -18.70
C GLU A 127 17.97 -8.58 -17.93
N TYR A 128 16.89 -9.25 -18.30
CA TYR A 128 15.57 -9.04 -17.69
C TYR A 128 15.51 -9.63 -16.27
N ASP A 129 15.11 -8.80 -15.29
CA ASP A 129 14.90 -9.25 -13.91
C ASP A 129 13.63 -10.12 -13.82
N THR A 130 13.82 -11.41 -13.74
CA THR A 130 12.75 -12.40 -13.66
C THR A 130 12.33 -12.74 -12.22
N THR A 131 12.89 -12.09 -11.20
CA THR A 131 12.65 -12.40 -9.78
C THR A 131 11.16 -12.37 -9.46
N PHE A 132 10.45 -11.33 -9.89
CA PHE A 132 9.01 -11.22 -9.65
C PHE A 132 8.20 -12.36 -10.30
N ILE A 133 8.58 -12.77 -11.51
CA ILE A 133 7.91 -13.87 -12.21
C ILE A 133 8.23 -15.21 -11.53
N HIS A 134 9.47 -15.40 -11.05
CA HIS A 134 9.87 -16.57 -10.28
C HIS A 134 9.09 -16.71 -8.97
N GLU A 135 8.90 -15.63 -8.25
CA GLU A 135 8.11 -15.60 -7.00
C GLU A 135 6.64 -15.95 -7.21
N ASN A 136 6.13 -15.70 -8.43
CA ASN A 136 4.74 -15.96 -8.82
C ASN A 136 4.59 -17.17 -9.73
N LEU A 137 5.64 -17.99 -9.92
CA LEU A 137 5.61 -19.19 -10.73
C LEU A 137 4.86 -20.31 -9.99
N ILE A 138 3.89 -20.94 -10.67
CA ILE A 138 3.11 -22.05 -10.11
C ILE A 138 3.67 -23.39 -10.59
N GLU A 139 4.02 -23.48 -11.88
CA GLU A 139 4.42 -24.74 -12.51
C GLU A 139 5.47 -24.49 -13.59
N GLY A 140 6.41 -25.41 -13.77
CA GLY A 140 7.45 -25.34 -14.78
C GLY A 140 8.62 -24.45 -14.39
N ASN A 141 9.30 -23.89 -15.38
CA ASN A 141 10.48 -23.03 -15.21
C ASN A 141 10.42 -21.83 -16.16
N ILE A 142 11.13 -20.76 -15.80
CA ILE A 142 11.37 -19.63 -16.70
C ILE A 142 12.61 -19.95 -17.52
N PRO A 143 12.52 -20.03 -18.87
CA PRO A 143 13.68 -20.25 -19.72
C PRO A 143 14.70 -19.12 -19.62
N HIS A 144 15.97 -19.43 -19.80
CA HIS A 144 16.98 -18.41 -20.08
C HIS A 144 16.78 -17.92 -21.51
N PHE A 145 16.15 -16.77 -21.68
CA PHE A 145 15.87 -16.18 -22.99
C PHE A 145 17.12 -15.50 -23.57
N ASN A 146 18.07 -16.28 -24.07
CA ASN A 146 19.35 -15.76 -24.59
C ASN A 146 19.77 -16.34 -25.93
N ASP A 147 19.14 -17.42 -26.40
CA ASP A 147 19.66 -18.15 -27.55
C ASP A 147 18.61 -18.99 -28.30
N GLU A 148 19.12 -19.84 -29.19
CA GLU A 148 18.31 -20.66 -30.09
C GLU A 148 17.37 -21.66 -29.40
N SER A 149 17.70 -22.11 -28.19
CA SER A 149 16.90 -23.10 -27.46
C SER A 149 15.61 -22.52 -26.89
N SER A 150 15.61 -21.23 -26.52
CA SER A 150 14.48 -20.52 -25.93
C SER A 150 13.53 -19.86 -26.93
N LYS A 151 13.91 -19.78 -28.20
CA LYS A 151 13.12 -19.12 -29.28
C LYS A 151 11.69 -19.62 -29.46
N GLN A 152 11.39 -20.84 -29.02
CA GLN A 152 10.08 -21.49 -29.14
C GLN A 152 9.44 -21.76 -27.76
N MET A 153 9.93 -21.13 -26.72
CA MET A 153 9.38 -21.26 -25.36
C MET A 153 8.55 -20.05 -24.99
N ILE A 154 7.44 -20.31 -24.28
CA ILE A 154 6.62 -19.25 -23.69
C ILE A 154 6.32 -19.57 -22.23
N VAL A 155 6.20 -18.51 -21.42
CA VAL A 155 5.66 -18.58 -20.07
C VAL A 155 4.31 -17.86 -20.10
N ILE A 156 3.26 -18.53 -19.66
CA ILE A 156 1.88 -18.04 -19.72
C ILE A 156 1.31 -17.88 -18.31
N SER A 157 0.26 -17.10 -18.19
CA SER A 157 -0.43 -16.99 -16.91
C SER A 157 -1.33 -18.20 -16.65
N LYS A 158 -1.66 -18.44 -15.39
CA LYS A 158 -2.67 -19.43 -14.99
C LYS A 158 -4.03 -19.19 -15.66
N MET A 159 -4.43 -17.91 -15.81
CA MET A 159 -5.69 -17.57 -16.49
C MET A 159 -5.71 -17.99 -17.95
N ILE A 160 -4.61 -17.75 -18.67
CA ILE A 160 -4.46 -18.20 -20.08
C ILE A 160 -4.42 -19.73 -20.14
N ALA A 161 -3.65 -20.37 -19.22
CA ALA A 161 -3.53 -21.82 -19.16
C ALA A 161 -4.90 -22.50 -18.92
N ASP A 162 -5.68 -22.01 -17.96
CA ASP A 162 -7.01 -22.56 -17.65
C ASP A 162 -8.00 -22.33 -18.80
N GLN A 163 -8.01 -21.15 -19.42
CA GLN A 163 -8.90 -20.83 -20.54
C GLN A 163 -8.58 -21.68 -21.77
N MET A 164 -7.30 -21.83 -22.11
CA MET A 164 -6.86 -22.55 -23.30
C MET A 164 -6.61 -24.05 -23.03
N LYS A 165 -6.80 -24.50 -21.77
CA LYS A 165 -6.55 -25.89 -21.31
C LYS A 165 -5.13 -26.37 -21.62
N LEU A 166 -4.15 -25.51 -21.33
CA LEU A 166 -2.73 -25.74 -21.56
C LEU A 166 -2.01 -26.12 -20.27
N HIS A 167 -1.05 -27.04 -20.37
CA HIS A 167 -0.17 -27.47 -19.31
C HIS A 167 1.29 -27.25 -19.70
N VAL A 168 2.19 -27.30 -18.73
CA VAL A 168 3.62 -27.24 -18.99
C VAL A 168 4.05 -28.41 -19.90
N GLY A 169 4.80 -28.08 -20.97
CA GLY A 169 5.22 -29.02 -22.00
C GLY A 169 4.30 -29.09 -23.22
N ASP A 170 3.08 -28.55 -23.14
CA ASP A 170 2.16 -28.50 -24.26
C ASP A 170 2.66 -27.58 -25.37
N ARG A 171 2.24 -27.91 -26.61
CA ARG A 171 2.55 -27.11 -27.78
C ARG A 171 1.34 -26.33 -28.23
N VAL A 172 1.53 -25.04 -28.48
CA VAL A 172 0.47 -24.12 -28.92
C VAL A 172 0.92 -23.35 -30.15
N PHE A 173 0.00 -23.09 -31.07
CA PHE A 173 0.26 -22.21 -32.21
C PHE A 173 -0.08 -20.77 -31.86
N ALA A 174 0.80 -19.84 -32.26
CA ALA A 174 0.57 -18.41 -32.19
C ALA A 174 0.56 -17.84 -33.62
N TYR A 175 -0.42 -16.99 -33.89
CA TYR A 175 -0.59 -16.33 -35.19
C TYR A 175 -0.34 -14.82 -34.99
N PHE A 176 0.52 -14.27 -35.81
CA PHE A 176 0.90 -12.87 -35.79
C PHE A 176 0.53 -12.21 -37.12
N LEU A 177 -0.18 -11.08 -37.07
CA LEU A 177 -0.42 -10.26 -38.24
C LEU A 177 0.77 -9.33 -38.46
N ARG A 178 1.17 -9.25 -39.74
CA ARG A 178 2.15 -8.25 -40.21
C ARG A 178 1.84 -7.93 -41.69
N ASP A 179 1.58 -6.66 -42.01
CA ASP A 179 1.49 -6.10 -43.36
C ASP A 179 0.61 -6.96 -44.32
N ASN A 180 -0.53 -7.45 -43.93
CA ASN A 180 -1.41 -8.39 -44.65
C ASN A 180 -0.91 -9.86 -44.73
N ASP A 181 0.20 -10.21 -44.08
CA ASP A 181 0.67 -11.60 -43.97
C ASP A 181 0.42 -12.16 -42.58
N VAL A 182 0.05 -13.44 -42.49
CA VAL A 182 -0.18 -14.14 -41.21
C VAL A 182 0.97 -15.10 -40.98
N ARG A 183 1.76 -14.84 -39.96
CA ARG A 183 2.88 -15.69 -39.56
C ARG A 183 2.48 -16.59 -38.40
N ALA A 184 2.52 -17.91 -38.64
CA ALA A 184 2.33 -18.91 -37.59
C ALA A 184 3.67 -19.26 -36.94
N ARG A 185 3.67 -19.40 -35.63
CA ARG A 185 4.79 -19.93 -34.83
C ARG A 185 4.26 -20.96 -33.86
N ARG A 186 5.02 -22.01 -33.64
CA ARG A 186 4.72 -23.02 -32.63
C ARG A 186 5.57 -22.78 -31.40
N TYR A 187 4.91 -22.68 -30.27
CA TYR A 187 5.55 -22.49 -28.97
C TYR A 187 5.31 -23.69 -28.06
N THR A 188 6.24 -23.92 -27.13
CA THR A 188 6.10 -24.89 -26.03
C THR A 188 5.93 -24.10 -24.73
N VAL A 189 4.95 -24.46 -23.93
CA VAL A 189 4.71 -23.85 -22.60
C VAL A 189 5.80 -24.33 -21.65
N ALA A 190 6.68 -23.41 -21.22
CA ALA A 190 7.79 -23.71 -20.32
C ALA A 190 7.42 -23.52 -18.84
N GLY A 191 6.52 -22.61 -18.55
CA GLY A 191 6.07 -22.33 -17.19
C GLY A 191 4.72 -21.61 -17.15
N ILE A 192 4.08 -21.71 -16.00
CA ILE A 192 2.79 -21.08 -15.70
C ILE A 192 2.94 -20.22 -14.46
N TYR A 193 2.64 -18.93 -14.56
CA TYR A 193 2.69 -17.97 -13.46
C TYR A 193 1.31 -17.44 -13.07
N GLN A 194 1.16 -16.88 -11.87
CA GLN A 194 -0.06 -16.21 -11.40
C GLN A 194 0.27 -15.01 -10.53
N THR A 195 0.07 -13.81 -11.05
CA THR A 195 0.31 -12.58 -10.29
C THR A 195 -0.93 -12.08 -9.55
N ASN A 196 -2.10 -12.58 -9.94
CA ASN A 196 -3.42 -12.07 -9.55
C ASN A 196 -3.70 -10.64 -10.05
N LEU A 197 -2.87 -10.09 -10.93
CA LEU A 197 -3.13 -8.87 -11.67
C LEU A 197 -3.90 -9.23 -12.94
N THR A 198 -5.24 -9.28 -12.83
CA THR A 198 -6.14 -9.73 -13.91
C THR A 198 -5.86 -9.04 -15.25
N MET A 199 -5.45 -7.77 -15.22
CA MET A 199 -5.11 -6.96 -16.39
C MET A 199 -3.94 -7.59 -17.18
N PHE A 200 -2.91 -8.08 -16.49
CA PHE A 200 -1.75 -8.73 -17.13
C PHE A 200 -1.98 -10.22 -17.33
N ASP A 201 -2.53 -10.89 -16.31
CA ASP A 201 -2.73 -12.34 -16.32
C ASP A 201 -3.69 -12.80 -17.45
N LYS A 202 -4.61 -11.93 -17.91
CA LYS A 202 -5.54 -12.27 -19.01
C LYS A 202 -4.90 -12.31 -20.38
N MET A 203 -3.84 -11.53 -20.61
CA MET A 203 -3.37 -11.34 -21.99
C MET A 203 -1.86 -11.37 -22.18
N THR A 204 -1.04 -11.47 -21.14
CA THR A 204 0.41 -11.38 -21.32
C THR A 204 1.08 -12.75 -21.30
N CYS A 205 1.88 -13.02 -22.34
CA CYS A 205 2.78 -14.17 -22.45
C CYS A 205 4.22 -13.67 -22.51
N LEU A 206 5.14 -14.32 -21.78
CA LEU A 206 6.57 -14.00 -21.85
C LEU A 206 7.25 -14.91 -22.86
N THR A 207 8.15 -14.35 -23.65
CA THR A 207 8.91 -15.08 -24.66
C THR A 207 10.27 -14.43 -24.90
N ASP A 208 11.04 -14.94 -25.83
CA ASP A 208 12.35 -14.43 -26.19
C ASP A 208 12.30 -13.08 -26.92
N LEU A 209 13.15 -12.13 -26.52
CA LEU A 209 13.24 -10.79 -27.11
C LEU A 209 13.60 -10.82 -28.58
N TYR A 210 14.62 -11.60 -28.96
CA TYR A 210 15.11 -11.66 -30.33
C TYR A 210 14.02 -12.18 -31.29
N SER A 211 13.29 -13.19 -30.86
CA SER A 211 12.15 -13.74 -31.63
C SER A 211 11.05 -12.71 -31.82
N THR A 212 10.75 -11.93 -30.79
CA THR A 212 9.72 -10.89 -30.83
C THR A 212 10.12 -9.72 -31.73
N VAL A 213 11.37 -9.27 -31.68
CA VAL A 213 11.94 -8.25 -32.57
C VAL A 213 11.85 -8.72 -34.05
N LYS A 214 12.21 -9.98 -34.32
CA LYS A 214 12.11 -10.55 -35.66
C LYS A 214 10.68 -10.71 -36.17
N LEU A 215 9.73 -11.03 -35.27
CA LEU A 215 8.30 -11.11 -35.62
C LEU A 215 7.74 -9.73 -35.99
N ASN A 216 8.21 -8.68 -35.31
CA ASN A 216 7.87 -7.30 -35.66
C ASN A 216 8.55 -6.83 -36.99
N GLY A 217 9.60 -7.51 -37.41
CA GLY A 217 10.43 -7.14 -38.58
C GLY A 217 11.34 -5.95 -38.31
N TRP A 218 11.68 -5.76 -37.06
CA TRP A 218 12.56 -4.70 -36.58
C TRP A 218 14.03 -5.09 -36.73
N GLU A 219 14.91 -4.10 -36.67
CA GLU A 219 16.34 -4.34 -36.58
C GLU A 219 16.73 -4.86 -35.18
N PRO A 220 17.89 -5.53 -35.05
CA PRO A 220 18.27 -6.19 -33.79
C PRO A 220 18.38 -5.25 -32.56
N ASP A 221 18.62 -3.96 -32.78
CA ASP A 221 18.70 -2.94 -31.73
C ASP A 221 17.40 -2.10 -31.56
N GLN A 222 16.37 -2.43 -32.35
CA GLN A 222 15.04 -1.86 -32.22
C GLN A 222 14.18 -2.70 -31.28
N VAL A 223 13.56 -2.06 -30.31
CA VAL A 223 12.68 -2.68 -29.31
C VAL A 223 11.46 -1.80 -29.04
N SER A 224 10.50 -2.28 -28.29
CA SER A 224 9.37 -1.44 -27.84
C SER A 224 9.81 -0.38 -26.82
N GLY A 225 10.84 -0.66 -26.04
CA GLY A 225 11.37 0.25 -25.05
C GLY A 225 12.32 -0.40 -24.07
N ALA A 226 12.71 0.37 -23.07
CA ALA A 226 13.45 -0.08 -21.91
C ALA A 226 12.65 0.14 -20.63
N GLU A 227 12.66 -0.84 -19.76
CA GLU A 227 12.09 -0.78 -18.41
C GLU A 227 13.20 -0.46 -17.41
N ILE A 228 12.90 0.47 -16.49
CA ILE A 228 13.86 0.98 -15.52
C ILE A 228 13.35 0.72 -14.12
N THR A 229 14.17 0.07 -13.32
CA THR A 229 13.95 -0.10 -11.89
C THR A 229 14.73 0.96 -11.12
N VAL A 230 14.11 1.66 -10.19
CA VAL A 230 14.74 2.65 -9.32
C VAL A 230 15.08 2.05 -7.95
N ASP A 231 16.07 2.64 -7.26
CA ASP A 231 16.49 2.19 -5.94
C ASP A 231 15.42 2.45 -4.86
N ASP A 232 14.73 3.59 -4.95
CA ASP A 232 13.74 4.03 -3.97
C ASP A 232 12.51 4.61 -4.69
N PHE A 233 11.35 3.97 -4.49
CA PHE A 233 10.08 4.45 -5.06
C PHE A 233 9.71 5.86 -4.59
N GLY A 234 10.12 6.26 -3.39
CA GLY A 234 9.88 7.61 -2.88
C GLY A 234 10.57 8.72 -3.68
N LYS A 235 11.58 8.37 -4.50
CA LYS A 235 12.33 9.28 -5.36
C LYS A 235 11.99 9.14 -6.84
N LEU A 236 10.87 8.46 -7.14
CA LEU A 236 10.47 8.17 -8.51
C LEU A 236 10.32 9.42 -9.37
N ASP A 237 9.72 10.47 -8.83
CA ASP A 237 9.52 11.74 -9.54
C ASP A 237 10.87 12.43 -9.84
N ASP A 238 11.81 12.43 -8.88
CA ASP A 238 13.15 13.01 -9.08
C ASP A 238 13.93 12.24 -10.16
N VAL A 239 13.82 10.90 -10.17
CA VAL A 239 14.49 10.04 -11.18
C VAL A 239 13.86 10.24 -12.55
N GLU A 240 12.52 10.33 -12.62
CA GLU A 240 11.81 10.64 -13.86
C GLU A 240 12.28 11.97 -14.44
N ASP A 241 12.37 13.04 -13.62
CA ASP A 241 12.84 14.36 -14.06
C ASP A 241 14.25 14.30 -14.65
N VAL A 242 15.15 13.55 -14.04
CA VAL A 242 16.53 13.34 -14.57
C VAL A 242 16.49 12.60 -15.91
N LEU A 243 15.65 11.57 -16.05
CA LEU A 243 15.53 10.83 -17.32
C LEU A 243 14.85 11.68 -18.40
N VAL A 244 13.82 12.43 -18.06
CA VAL A 244 13.14 13.38 -18.97
C VAL A 244 14.13 14.38 -19.52
N GLN A 245 15.02 14.95 -18.68
CA GLN A 245 16.05 15.88 -19.13
C GLN A 245 17.09 15.24 -20.07
N LYS A 246 17.42 13.96 -19.85
CA LYS A 246 18.44 13.26 -20.62
C LYS A 246 17.94 12.72 -21.95
N VAL A 247 16.70 12.20 -22.00
CA VAL A 247 16.23 11.43 -23.16
C VAL A 247 15.02 12.05 -23.87
N ASN A 248 14.13 12.76 -23.16
CA ASN A 248 12.98 13.37 -23.83
C ASN A 248 13.42 14.42 -24.85
N ARG A 249 12.73 14.44 -25.98
CA ARG A 249 13.02 15.29 -27.15
C ARG A 249 14.34 14.91 -27.88
N THR A 250 15.01 13.84 -27.49
CA THR A 250 16.04 13.27 -28.36
C THR A 250 15.38 12.29 -29.34
N THR A 251 15.95 12.16 -30.52
CA THR A 251 15.46 11.26 -31.56
C THR A 251 16.51 10.18 -31.87
N ASP A 252 16.05 9.03 -32.24
CA ASP A 252 16.90 7.96 -32.74
C ASP A 252 17.28 8.19 -34.22
N ARG A 253 18.08 7.28 -34.78
CA ARG A 253 18.51 7.34 -36.18
C ARG A 253 17.37 7.22 -37.22
N PHE A 254 16.19 6.78 -36.81
CA PHE A 254 14.99 6.67 -37.62
C PHE A 254 14.01 7.84 -37.43
N GLY A 255 14.37 8.80 -36.56
CA GLY A 255 13.54 9.96 -36.27
C GLY A 255 12.47 9.72 -35.18
N GLN A 256 12.50 8.56 -34.49
CA GLN A 256 11.58 8.28 -33.40
C GLN A 256 12.01 9.03 -32.12
N THR A 257 11.06 9.61 -31.41
CA THR A 257 11.32 10.44 -30.23
C THR A 257 11.19 9.62 -28.95
N TYR A 258 12.22 9.68 -28.11
CA TYR A 258 12.21 9.05 -26.78
C TYR A 258 11.30 9.80 -25.81
N VAL A 259 10.58 9.02 -24.99
CA VAL A 259 9.82 9.52 -23.84
C VAL A 259 10.03 8.62 -22.65
N ALA A 260 10.35 9.21 -21.50
CA ALA A 260 10.33 8.54 -20.22
C ALA A 260 8.94 8.76 -19.59
N GLN A 261 8.34 7.69 -19.06
CA GLN A 261 7.02 7.71 -18.43
C GLN A 261 7.05 6.84 -17.18
N LYS A 262 6.57 7.37 -16.07
CA LYS A 262 6.45 6.60 -14.83
C LYS A 262 5.26 5.65 -14.84
N ILE A 263 5.34 4.61 -14.03
CA ILE A 263 4.32 3.56 -13.91
C ILE A 263 2.95 4.13 -13.53
N GLN A 264 2.91 5.19 -12.75
CA GLN A 264 1.68 5.88 -12.33
C GLN A 264 0.92 6.46 -13.53
N ASP A 265 1.63 7.01 -14.51
CA ASP A 265 1.03 7.56 -15.73
C ASP A 265 0.62 6.46 -16.73
N SER A 266 1.30 5.30 -16.69
CA SER A 266 0.94 4.14 -17.50
C SER A 266 -0.31 3.44 -16.98
N TYR A 267 -0.53 3.42 -15.65
CA TYR A 267 -1.66 2.75 -15.00
C TYR A 267 -2.41 3.68 -14.03
N PRO A 268 -2.92 4.83 -14.50
CA PRO A 268 -3.50 5.87 -13.63
C PRO A 268 -4.71 5.39 -12.84
N GLN A 269 -5.49 4.43 -13.36
CA GLN A 269 -6.65 3.89 -12.67
C GLN A 269 -6.28 3.15 -11.39
N ILE A 270 -5.21 2.35 -11.43
CA ILE A 270 -4.73 1.60 -10.25
C ILE A 270 -4.20 2.57 -9.20
N PHE A 271 -3.34 3.51 -9.59
CA PHE A 271 -2.74 4.45 -8.64
C PHE A 271 -3.76 5.43 -8.07
N SER A 272 -4.70 5.94 -8.87
CA SER A 272 -5.82 6.76 -8.35
C SER A 272 -6.69 6.00 -7.35
N TRP A 273 -6.92 4.69 -7.58
CA TRP A 273 -7.62 3.87 -6.60
C TRP A 273 -6.82 3.70 -5.30
N LEU A 274 -5.50 3.51 -5.38
CA LEU A 274 -4.63 3.45 -4.19
C LEU A 274 -4.63 4.78 -3.41
N ASP A 275 -4.70 5.93 -4.09
CA ASP A 275 -4.77 7.25 -3.45
C ASP A 275 -6.13 7.46 -2.74
N LEU A 276 -7.21 6.90 -3.27
CA LEU A 276 -8.52 6.90 -2.57
C LEU A 276 -8.47 6.12 -1.25
N LEU A 277 -7.63 5.10 -1.12
CA LEU A 277 -7.45 4.38 0.15
C LEU A 277 -6.84 5.30 1.22
N ASP A 278 -5.92 6.20 0.87
CA ASP A 278 -5.37 7.18 1.80
C ASP A 278 -6.46 8.13 2.33
N LEU A 279 -7.32 8.63 1.43
CA LEU A 279 -8.44 9.48 1.84
C LEU A 279 -9.36 8.77 2.84
N ASN A 280 -9.68 7.51 2.58
CA ASN A 280 -10.51 6.70 3.49
C ASN A 280 -9.86 6.54 4.87
N VAL A 281 -8.53 6.33 4.93
CA VAL A 281 -7.82 6.27 6.21
C VAL A 281 -7.93 7.59 6.96
N TRP A 282 -7.71 8.74 6.30
CA TRP A 282 -7.83 10.05 6.93
C TRP A 282 -9.23 10.28 7.52
N ILE A 283 -10.28 9.88 6.80
CA ILE A 283 -11.67 9.96 7.27
C ILE A 283 -11.86 9.08 8.53
N ILE A 284 -11.38 7.83 8.48
CA ILE A 284 -11.47 6.90 9.62
C ILE A 284 -10.70 7.44 10.83
N LEU A 285 -9.48 7.94 10.64
CA LEU A 285 -8.68 8.53 11.71
C LEU A 285 -9.40 9.72 12.35
N ALA A 286 -9.93 10.65 11.55
CA ALA A 286 -10.67 11.82 12.04
C ALA A 286 -11.92 11.39 12.83
N LEU A 287 -12.70 10.45 12.32
CA LEU A 287 -13.90 9.94 12.97
C LEU A 287 -13.56 9.25 14.30
N MET A 288 -12.51 8.42 14.34
CA MET A 288 -12.10 7.72 15.57
C MET A 288 -11.58 8.69 16.63
N VAL A 289 -10.85 9.74 16.23
CA VAL A 289 -10.43 10.82 17.13
C VAL A 289 -11.66 11.55 17.73
N CYS A 290 -12.66 11.85 16.92
CA CYS A 290 -13.90 12.44 17.39
C CYS A 290 -14.61 11.53 18.41
N VAL A 291 -14.77 10.24 18.10
CA VAL A 291 -15.43 9.26 18.99
C VAL A 291 -14.66 9.13 20.31
N ALA A 292 -13.33 8.98 20.25
CA ALA A 292 -12.51 8.93 21.44
C ALA A 292 -12.62 10.22 22.27
N GLY A 293 -12.63 11.38 21.61
CA GLY A 293 -12.80 12.70 22.25
C GLY A 293 -14.14 12.80 22.98
N PHE A 294 -15.25 12.50 22.33
CA PHE A 294 -16.59 12.53 22.95
C PHE A 294 -16.70 11.55 24.13
N THR A 295 -16.17 10.34 23.98
CA THR A 295 -16.17 9.34 25.05
C THR A 295 -15.38 9.81 26.26
N MET A 296 -14.22 10.44 26.03
CA MET A 296 -13.38 10.99 27.08
C MET A 296 -14.01 12.22 27.75
N ILE A 297 -14.65 13.13 26.99
CA ILE A 297 -15.42 14.26 27.54
C ILE A 297 -16.49 13.75 28.49
N SER A 298 -17.32 12.81 28.03
CA SER A 298 -18.39 12.24 28.85
C SER A 298 -17.87 11.56 30.11
N GLY A 299 -16.79 10.77 29.98
CA GLY A 299 -16.13 10.12 31.10
C GLY A 299 -15.59 11.12 32.14
N LEU A 300 -14.90 12.17 31.67
CA LEU A 300 -14.36 13.21 32.55
C LEU A 300 -15.47 13.99 33.27
N LEU A 301 -16.57 14.34 32.57
CA LEU A 301 -17.70 15.05 33.16
C LEU A 301 -18.35 14.24 34.29
N ILE A 302 -18.60 12.94 34.07
CA ILE A 302 -19.15 12.04 35.09
C ILE A 302 -18.24 12.02 36.32
N ILE A 303 -16.93 11.88 36.12
CA ILE A 303 -15.96 11.84 37.23
C ILE A 303 -15.91 13.18 37.98
N ILE A 304 -15.95 14.32 37.29
CA ILE A 304 -15.96 15.65 37.89
C ILE A 304 -17.22 15.80 38.77
N LEU A 305 -18.39 15.42 38.28
CA LEU A 305 -19.66 15.52 39.01
C LEU A 305 -19.65 14.63 40.25
N GLU A 306 -19.19 13.40 40.15
CA GLU A 306 -19.12 12.47 41.29
C GLU A 306 -18.11 12.92 42.39
N ARG A 307 -17.02 13.59 41.98
CA ARG A 307 -15.98 14.06 42.89
C ARG A 307 -16.17 15.53 43.33
N THR A 308 -17.39 16.07 43.16
CA THR A 308 -17.67 17.48 43.49
C THR A 308 -17.38 17.83 44.94
N ASN A 309 -17.71 16.95 45.90
CA ASN A 309 -17.38 17.14 47.32
C ASN A 309 -15.89 17.25 47.56
N MET A 310 -15.09 16.34 46.97
CA MET A 310 -13.63 16.40 47.07
C MET A 310 -13.07 17.70 46.46
N ILE A 311 -13.63 18.16 45.34
CA ILE A 311 -13.24 19.44 44.71
C ILE A 311 -13.57 20.60 45.65
N GLY A 312 -14.75 20.55 46.28
CA GLY A 312 -15.17 21.54 47.27
C GLY A 312 -14.20 21.64 48.46
N VAL A 313 -13.83 20.51 49.06
CA VAL A 313 -12.88 20.44 50.18
C VAL A 313 -11.51 20.96 49.74
N LEU A 314 -10.98 20.56 48.60
CA LEU A 314 -9.69 21.05 48.09
C LEU A 314 -9.69 22.58 47.89
N LYS A 315 -10.78 23.15 47.38
CA LYS A 315 -10.93 24.60 47.21
C LYS A 315 -11.08 25.31 48.57
N ALA A 316 -11.79 24.74 49.53
CA ALA A 316 -11.91 25.27 50.87
C ALA A 316 -10.56 25.31 51.60
N LEU A 317 -9.68 24.33 51.34
CA LEU A 317 -8.29 24.30 51.82
C LEU A 317 -7.35 25.23 51.03
N GLY A 318 -7.84 26.04 50.11
CA GLY A 318 -7.07 27.05 49.38
C GLY A 318 -6.47 26.60 48.07
N ALA A 319 -6.84 25.44 47.55
CA ALA A 319 -6.37 24.99 46.25
C ALA A 319 -6.89 25.89 45.11
N LYS A 320 -5.99 26.38 44.28
CA LYS A 320 -6.33 27.23 43.13
C LYS A 320 -7.03 26.37 42.04
N ASN A 321 -8.00 26.97 41.34
CA ASN A 321 -8.72 26.30 40.21
C ASN A 321 -7.75 25.61 39.19
N LYS A 322 -6.62 26.26 38.92
CA LYS A 322 -5.59 25.71 38.03
C LYS A 322 -5.00 24.40 38.55
N THR A 323 -4.76 24.29 39.87
CA THR A 323 -4.23 23.09 40.51
C THR A 323 -5.22 21.93 40.42
N VAL A 324 -6.49 22.18 40.74
CA VAL A 324 -7.55 21.17 40.66
C VAL A 324 -7.74 20.70 39.23
N ARG A 325 -7.77 21.63 38.25
CA ARG A 325 -7.88 21.31 36.84
C ARG A 325 -6.72 20.39 36.34
N HIS A 326 -5.48 20.73 36.72
CA HIS A 326 -4.33 19.89 36.38
C HIS A 326 -4.41 18.47 36.98
N THR A 327 -5.00 18.33 38.17
CA THR A 327 -5.22 17.02 38.79
C THR A 327 -6.11 16.14 37.93
N PHE A 328 -7.22 16.67 37.42
CA PHE A 328 -8.12 15.91 36.56
C PHE A 328 -7.54 15.66 35.16
N LEU A 329 -6.73 16.56 34.63
CA LEU A 329 -6.01 16.32 33.38
C LEU A 329 -4.98 15.20 33.54
N TRP A 330 -4.21 15.15 34.61
CA TRP A 330 -3.30 14.03 34.89
C TRP A 330 -4.04 12.72 35.11
N PHE A 331 -5.19 12.76 35.76
CA PHE A 331 -6.05 11.59 35.90
C PHE A 331 -6.53 11.07 34.55
N ALA A 332 -6.93 11.95 33.63
CA ALA A 332 -7.30 11.59 32.28
C ALA A 332 -6.12 10.97 31.50
N VAL A 333 -4.90 11.50 31.67
CA VAL A 333 -3.69 10.92 31.04
C VAL A 333 -3.47 9.47 31.49
N PHE A 334 -3.76 9.11 32.76
CA PHE A 334 -3.67 7.72 33.20
C PHE A 334 -4.73 6.82 32.51
N ILE A 335 -5.96 7.31 32.35
CA ILE A 335 -7.03 6.59 31.65
C ILE A 335 -6.67 6.38 30.18
N ILE A 336 -6.22 7.46 29.52
CA ILE A 336 -5.80 7.42 28.11
C ILE A 336 -4.62 6.45 27.96
N GLY A 337 -3.58 6.56 28.81
CA GLY A 337 -2.41 5.69 28.77
C GLY A 337 -2.77 4.20 28.87
N LYS A 338 -3.71 3.84 29.76
CA LYS A 338 -4.24 2.48 29.86
C LYS A 338 -5.03 2.08 28.60
N GLY A 339 -5.84 2.98 28.06
CA GLY A 339 -6.57 2.80 26.83
C GLY A 339 -5.64 2.56 25.64
N LEU A 340 -4.58 3.36 25.51
CA LEU A 340 -3.56 3.21 24.47
C LEU A 340 -2.84 1.85 24.59
N LEU A 341 -2.49 1.41 25.80
CA LEU A 341 -1.85 0.11 26.00
C LEU A 341 -2.74 -1.04 25.54
N ILE A 342 -4.00 -1.04 25.95
CA ILE A 342 -4.98 -2.06 25.53
C ILE A 342 -5.23 -1.96 24.02
N GLY A 343 -5.37 -0.74 23.49
CA GLY A 343 -5.59 -0.50 22.05
C GLY A 343 -4.44 -1.00 21.18
N ASN A 344 -3.20 -0.80 21.62
CA ASN A 344 -2.03 -1.36 20.93
C ASN A 344 -2.04 -2.89 20.93
N ILE A 345 -2.30 -3.52 22.10
CA ILE A 345 -2.36 -4.99 22.19
C ILE A 345 -3.44 -5.53 21.25
N LEU A 346 -4.62 -4.95 21.23
CA LEU A 346 -5.73 -5.37 20.37
C LEU A 346 -5.45 -5.08 18.91
N GLY A 347 -5.03 -3.86 18.56
CA GLY A 347 -4.81 -3.45 17.18
C GLY A 347 -3.66 -4.22 16.52
N ILE A 348 -2.50 -4.28 17.18
CA ILE A 348 -1.35 -5.04 16.69
C ILE A 348 -1.66 -6.55 16.71
N GLY A 349 -2.37 -7.04 17.74
CA GLY A 349 -2.77 -8.45 17.82
C GLY A 349 -3.64 -8.88 16.64
N ILE A 350 -4.68 -8.10 16.29
CA ILE A 350 -5.54 -8.35 15.12
C ILE A 350 -4.72 -8.30 13.83
N ALA A 351 -3.86 -7.29 13.68
CA ALA A 351 -2.99 -7.13 12.52
C ALA A 351 -2.04 -8.34 12.34
N LEU A 352 -1.42 -8.82 13.42
CA LEU A 352 -0.56 -10.00 13.40
C LEU A 352 -1.34 -11.29 13.08
N VAL A 353 -2.50 -11.49 13.70
CA VAL A 353 -3.35 -12.64 13.41
C VAL A 353 -3.68 -12.67 11.92
N GLN A 354 -4.13 -11.56 11.34
CA GLN A 354 -4.43 -11.49 9.90
C GLN A 354 -3.19 -11.76 9.04
N ARG A 355 -2.03 -11.19 9.40
CA ARG A 355 -0.78 -11.37 8.65
C ARG A 355 -0.33 -12.84 8.60
N PHE A 356 -0.45 -13.59 9.70
CA PHE A 356 0.02 -14.98 9.76
C PHE A 356 -1.01 -16.00 9.32
N THR A 357 -2.30 -15.72 9.51
CA THR A 357 -3.36 -16.71 9.23
C THR A 357 -4.08 -16.45 7.92
N GLY A 358 -4.10 -15.17 7.43
CA GLY A 358 -4.85 -14.81 6.23
C GLY A 358 -6.35 -15.16 6.31
N ILE A 359 -6.97 -15.04 7.51
CA ILE A 359 -8.37 -15.41 7.75
C ILE A 359 -9.29 -14.67 6.79
N ILE A 360 -9.06 -13.37 6.60
CA ILE A 360 -9.89 -12.54 5.71
C ILE A 360 -9.34 -12.72 4.29
N LYS A 361 -10.06 -13.51 3.50
CA LYS A 361 -9.78 -13.75 2.09
C LYS A 361 -10.50 -12.73 1.22
N LEU A 362 -9.90 -12.38 0.11
CA LEU A 362 -10.43 -11.46 -0.90
C LEU A 362 -10.49 -12.17 -2.24
N ASP A 363 -11.35 -11.67 -3.11
CA ASP A 363 -11.40 -12.12 -4.51
C ASP A 363 -10.26 -11.46 -5.30
N PRO A 364 -9.28 -12.25 -5.80
CA PRO A 364 -8.16 -11.72 -6.57
C PRO A 364 -8.55 -10.98 -7.84
N SER A 365 -9.71 -11.32 -8.43
CA SER A 365 -10.18 -10.68 -9.65
C SER A 365 -10.55 -9.21 -9.45
N THR A 366 -10.99 -8.87 -8.23
CA THR A 366 -11.44 -7.52 -7.87
C THR A 366 -10.37 -6.73 -7.11
N TYR A 367 -9.66 -7.40 -6.19
CA TYR A 367 -8.72 -6.75 -5.25
C TYR A 367 -7.24 -7.00 -5.57
N TYR A 368 -6.92 -7.76 -6.61
CA TYR A 368 -5.56 -8.13 -7.03
C TYR A 368 -4.73 -8.90 -5.99
N VAL A 369 -5.34 -9.28 -4.87
CA VAL A 369 -4.74 -10.03 -3.77
C VAL A 369 -5.73 -11.08 -3.25
N SER A 370 -5.22 -12.25 -2.83
CA SER A 370 -6.05 -13.37 -2.32
C SER A 370 -6.43 -13.22 -0.84
N THR A 371 -5.69 -12.42 -0.09
CA THR A 371 -5.92 -12.14 1.34
C THR A 371 -5.67 -10.68 1.63
N VAL A 372 -6.31 -10.13 2.68
CA VAL A 372 -6.05 -8.75 3.12
C VAL A 372 -4.59 -8.62 3.53
N PRO A 373 -3.77 -7.86 2.78
CA PRO A 373 -2.38 -7.65 3.13
C PRO A 373 -2.29 -6.70 4.33
N VAL A 374 -1.40 -7.01 5.26
CA VAL A 374 -1.19 -6.21 6.47
C VAL A 374 0.30 -5.91 6.64
N GLU A 375 0.62 -4.63 6.71
CA GLU A 375 1.99 -4.17 6.96
C GLU A 375 2.06 -3.43 8.29
N ILE A 376 2.98 -3.85 9.16
CA ILE A 376 3.17 -3.24 10.47
C ILE A 376 4.34 -2.26 10.39
N ASN A 377 4.02 -0.97 10.41
CA ASN A 377 5.00 0.11 10.45
C ASN A 377 5.10 0.68 11.86
N ILE A 378 6.14 0.27 12.61
CA ILE A 378 6.34 0.67 14.00
C ILE A 378 6.45 2.19 14.18
N PRO A 379 7.25 2.93 13.40
CA PRO A 379 7.30 4.40 13.46
C PRO A 379 5.92 5.05 13.38
N LEU A 380 5.09 4.58 12.45
CA LEU A 380 3.76 5.15 12.25
C LEU A 380 2.81 4.84 13.42
N ILE A 381 2.89 3.63 13.99
CA ILE A 381 2.13 3.27 15.20
C ILE A 381 2.53 4.18 16.38
N ILE A 382 3.81 4.49 16.54
CA ILE A 382 4.28 5.43 17.58
C ILE A 382 3.70 6.82 17.34
N ILE A 383 3.71 7.33 16.13
CA ILE A 383 3.12 8.62 15.76
C ILE A 383 1.62 8.63 16.07
N LEU A 384 0.88 7.58 15.73
CA LEU A 384 -0.55 7.44 16.05
C LEU A 384 -0.80 7.49 17.56
N ASN A 385 0.02 6.81 18.36
CA ASN A 385 -0.08 6.82 19.82
C ASN A 385 0.13 8.24 20.39
N ILE A 386 1.19 8.92 19.94
CA ILE A 386 1.50 10.29 20.37
C ILE A 386 0.39 11.25 19.95
N ALA A 387 -0.06 11.17 18.71
CA ALA A 387 -1.14 12.00 18.18
C ALA A 387 -2.45 11.79 18.98
N THR A 388 -2.84 10.54 19.20
CA THR A 388 -4.04 10.19 19.97
C THR A 388 -3.96 10.72 21.40
N LEU A 389 -2.80 10.57 22.06
CA LEU A 389 -2.59 11.10 23.40
C LEU A 389 -2.74 12.63 23.43
N LEU A 390 -2.04 13.33 22.54
CA LEU A 390 -2.04 14.79 22.51
C LEU A 390 -3.43 15.35 22.20
N ILE A 391 -4.11 14.80 21.18
CA ILE A 391 -5.44 15.26 20.78
C ILE A 391 -6.45 14.97 21.90
N SER A 392 -6.41 13.77 22.51
CA SER A 392 -7.31 13.42 23.61
C SER A 392 -7.12 14.35 24.82
N VAL A 393 -5.88 14.67 25.18
CA VAL A 393 -5.60 15.64 26.28
C VAL A 393 -6.07 17.04 25.90
N PHE A 394 -5.85 17.46 24.65
CA PHE A 394 -6.27 18.78 24.17
C PHE A 394 -7.80 18.94 24.23
N VAL A 395 -8.54 17.94 23.76
CA VAL A 395 -10.02 17.93 23.80
C VAL A 395 -10.55 18.05 25.22
N LEU A 396 -9.86 17.50 26.22
CA LEU A 396 -10.26 17.55 27.62
C LEU A 396 -10.01 18.91 28.31
N ILE A 397 -9.28 19.82 27.68
CA ILE A 397 -9.06 21.16 28.25
C ILE A 397 -10.41 21.89 28.38
N ALA A 398 -11.29 21.85 27.38
CA ALA A 398 -12.56 22.54 27.38
C ALA A 398 -13.48 22.10 28.56
N PRO A 399 -13.80 20.80 28.73
CA PRO A 399 -14.65 20.38 29.86
C PRO A 399 -13.98 20.58 31.22
N SER A 400 -12.65 20.63 31.30
CA SER A 400 -11.96 20.89 32.56
C SER A 400 -12.23 22.29 33.13
N TYR A 401 -12.69 23.24 32.30
CA TYR A 401 -13.09 24.57 32.79
C TYR A 401 -14.34 24.55 33.65
N LEU A 402 -15.23 23.54 33.53
CA LEU A 402 -16.38 23.37 34.40
C LEU A 402 -16.01 23.27 35.89
N ILE A 403 -14.79 22.74 36.16
CA ILE A 403 -14.26 22.69 37.56
C ILE A 403 -14.18 24.05 38.18
N SER A 404 -13.94 25.13 37.43
CA SER A 404 -13.84 26.50 37.97
C SER A 404 -15.19 27.04 38.47
N HIS A 405 -16.31 26.54 37.94
CA HIS A 405 -17.66 26.97 38.33
C HIS A 405 -18.24 26.24 39.55
N ILE A 406 -17.54 25.23 40.09
CA ILE A 406 -17.95 24.52 41.30
C ILE A 406 -17.63 25.39 42.52
N HIS A 407 -18.68 25.88 43.22
CA HIS A 407 -18.55 26.71 44.42
C HIS A 407 -18.46 25.83 45.67
N PRO A 408 -17.47 26.05 46.59
CA PRO A 408 -17.28 25.25 47.79
C PRO A 408 -18.52 25.21 48.70
N ALA A 409 -19.20 26.36 48.84
CA ALA A 409 -20.37 26.49 49.72
C ALA A 409 -21.60 25.67 49.29
N LYS A 410 -21.77 25.41 47.97
CA LYS A 410 -22.87 24.57 47.43
C LYS A 410 -22.55 23.09 47.46
N SER A 411 -21.26 22.72 47.25
CA SER A 411 -20.84 21.33 47.17
C SER A 411 -20.76 20.60 48.51
N MET A 412 -20.66 21.32 49.63
CA MET A 412 -20.63 20.74 50.98
C MET A 412 -22.02 20.63 51.63
N ARG A 413 -23.10 21.10 50.98
CA ARG A 413 -24.46 21.19 51.54
C ARG A 413 -25.40 20.04 51.09
N TYR A 414 -24.92 19.10 50.28
CA TYR A 414 -25.67 17.93 49.84
C TYR A 414 -25.15 16.69 50.58
N GLU A 415 -25.67 16.41 51.74
CA GLU A 415 -25.88 15.12 52.35
C GLU A 415 -27.38 14.92 52.55
#